data_6e23cca9f26da9d46f2b31ffce492c1e
#
_entry.id   6e23cca9f26da9d46f2b31ffce492c1e
#
_cell.length_a   1.000
_cell.length_b   1.000
_cell.length_c   1.000
_cell.angle_alpha   90.00
_cell.angle_beta   90.00
_cell.angle_gamma   90.00
#
_symmetry.space_group_name_H-M   'P 1'
#
loop_
_entity.id
_entity.type
_entity.pdbx_description
1 polymer ?
#
loop_
_entity_poly.entity_id
_entity_poly.type
_entity_poly.pdbx_seq_one_letter_code
_entity_poly.pdbx_strand_id
1 'polypeptide(L)'
;LAAGLVSCGLKAKNSNSGEKDTTEAISSETDKKLEKLESLINQYYLKDVDQDELQQGIYEGYIAGLNDPYSVYYDEEATKSFQESTDGEYDGIGAVMSQNKETGIITISQVYEGSPAEQAGMKDNDILYKVEDEEVTGKDLTEVVSKIKGEKGTDVNLTVLRGDDREEVAVTATRDTIEYPTVSSKMLDNGIGYLRITEFDSVTYDQYKNAYNDLKNQGMKGMVVDLRSNPGGSLSIVCKILDEILPEGKIVYTQDKNGKEEDFTSDEEHQIDIPMTVLVNQYSASASEIFAGAIQDYDLGAIVGTQTYGKGVVQQIFDLKDGTCVKLTIAKYFTAKGQDIDGKGITPDVAIDYQADENNPEADNQLNKAIETLQGEMQ
;
A
#
# COMPACT_ATOMS: atom_id res chain seq x y z
N LEU A 1 1.85 -16.24 15.26
CA LEU A 1 1.26 -15.75 16.50
C LEU A 1 0.37 -14.57 16.18
N ALA A 2 -0.88 -14.65 16.57
CA ALA A 2 -2.06 -13.94 16.19
C ALA A 2 -1.89 -12.42 16.02
N ALA A 3 -2.25 -11.92 14.85
CA ALA A 3 -2.57 -10.53 14.62
C ALA A 3 -3.71 -10.12 15.54
N GLY A 4 -3.45 -9.12 16.40
CA GLY A 4 -4.43 -8.58 17.33
C GLY A 4 -5.51 -7.80 16.60
N LEU A 5 -6.58 -8.48 16.20
CA LEU A 5 -7.85 -7.86 15.88
C LEU A 5 -8.41 -7.23 17.16
N VAL A 6 -8.34 -5.92 17.28
CA VAL A 6 -9.09 -5.21 18.31
C VAL A 6 -10.57 -5.26 17.95
N SER A 7 -11.22 -6.34 18.38
CA SER A 7 -12.67 -6.47 18.41
C SER A 7 -13.19 -5.66 19.59
N CYS A 8 -13.53 -4.41 19.38
CA CYS A 8 -14.31 -3.64 20.36
C CYS A 8 -15.76 -4.09 20.27
N GLY A 9 -16.14 -5.01 21.17
CA GLY A 9 -17.53 -5.43 21.36
C GLY A 9 -18.33 -4.29 21.99
N LEU A 10 -19.02 -3.50 21.18
CA LEU A 10 -20.02 -2.56 21.64
C LEU A 10 -21.33 -3.28 21.95
N LYS A 11 -21.61 -3.47 23.23
CA LYS A 11 -22.97 -3.78 23.73
C LYS A 11 -23.86 -2.56 23.45
N ALA A 12 -24.79 -2.70 22.52
CA ALA A 12 -25.83 -1.71 22.29
C ALA A 12 -26.65 -1.51 23.58
N LYS A 13 -26.54 -0.32 24.18
CA LYS A 13 -27.56 0.18 25.11
C LYS A 13 -28.58 0.97 24.28
N ASN A 14 -29.79 0.44 24.20
CA ASN A 14 -30.95 1.18 23.72
C ASN A 14 -31.12 2.46 24.52
N SER A 15 -30.95 3.61 23.87
CA SER A 15 -31.49 4.88 24.32
C SER A 15 -32.27 5.50 23.17
N ASN A 16 -33.59 5.45 23.34
CA ASN A 16 -34.61 6.04 22.49
C ASN A 16 -34.41 7.56 22.41
N SER A 17 -34.07 8.10 21.24
CA SER A 17 -34.23 9.53 20.93
C SER A 17 -34.22 9.74 19.41
N GLY A 18 -35.42 10.03 18.83
CA GLY A 18 -35.62 10.65 17.53
C GLY A 18 -35.42 9.69 16.34
N GLU A 19 -36.49 8.97 15.97
CA GLU A 19 -36.62 8.29 14.68
C GLU A 19 -36.38 9.27 13.53
N LYS A 20 -35.17 9.26 12.95
CA LYS A 20 -35.04 9.56 11.53
C LYS A 20 -35.56 8.34 10.80
N ASP A 21 -36.59 8.55 9.98
CA ASP A 21 -37.16 7.58 9.06
C ASP A 21 -36.03 7.01 8.16
N THR A 22 -35.34 5.98 8.63
CA THR A 22 -34.35 5.25 7.82
C THR A 22 -35.12 4.27 6.96
N THR A 23 -35.49 4.72 5.76
CA THR A 23 -36.01 3.84 4.72
C THR A 23 -34.93 2.78 4.44
N GLU A 24 -35.20 1.53 4.78
CA GLU A 24 -34.29 0.42 4.50
C GLU A 24 -34.09 0.30 2.99
N ALA A 25 -32.83 0.35 2.52
CA ALA A 25 -32.52 0.23 1.11
C ALA A 25 -32.90 -1.16 0.56
N ILE A 26 -32.75 -2.21 1.39
CA ILE A 26 -33.24 -3.56 1.09
C ILE A 26 -34.66 -3.70 1.66
N SER A 27 -35.61 -3.30 0.86
CA SER A 27 -37.02 -3.39 1.18
C SER A 27 -37.68 -4.55 0.40
N SER A 28 -38.88 -4.95 0.80
CA SER A 28 -39.64 -5.95 0.03
C SER A 28 -39.96 -5.51 -1.42
N GLU A 29 -39.87 -4.21 -1.71
CA GLU A 29 -39.99 -3.68 -3.07
C GLU A 29 -38.69 -3.93 -3.87
N THR A 30 -37.53 -3.78 -3.23
CA THR A 30 -36.24 -4.10 -3.82
C THR A 30 -36.17 -5.59 -4.16
N ASP A 31 -36.52 -6.46 -3.23
CA ASP A 31 -36.57 -7.92 -3.47
C ASP A 31 -37.43 -8.29 -4.67
N LYS A 32 -38.68 -7.78 -4.73
CA LYS A 32 -39.57 -8.02 -5.87
C LYS A 32 -38.99 -7.51 -7.20
N LYS A 33 -38.23 -6.42 -7.17
CA LYS A 33 -37.57 -5.90 -8.38
C LYS A 33 -36.43 -6.80 -8.82
N LEU A 34 -35.62 -7.30 -7.90
CA LEU A 34 -34.55 -8.25 -8.17
C LEU A 34 -35.12 -9.56 -8.73
N GLU A 35 -36.15 -10.15 -8.11
CA GLU A 35 -36.86 -11.34 -8.62
C GLU A 35 -37.37 -11.14 -10.07
N LYS A 36 -37.88 -9.93 -10.36
CA LYS A 36 -38.36 -9.62 -11.72
C LYS A 36 -37.20 -9.51 -12.70
N LEU A 37 -36.08 -8.89 -12.31
CA LEU A 37 -34.87 -8.79 -13.15
C LEU A 37 -34.31 -10.19 -13.44
N GLU A 38 -34.18 -11.03 -12.43
CA GLU A 38 -33.75 -12.42 -12.57
C GLU A 38 -34.66 -13.21 -13.54
N SER A 39 -35.96 -13.07 -13.38
CA SER A 39 -36.93 -13.71 -14.31
C SER A 39 -36.77 -13.25 -15.76
N LEU A 40 -36.50 -11.94 -15.97
CA LEU A 40 -36.25 -11.39 -17.32
C LEU A 40 -34.93 -11.88 -17.89
N ILE A 41 -33.87 -11.92 -17.08
CA ILE A 41 -32.57 -12.45 -17.48
C ILE A 41 -32.71 -13.90 -17.90
N ASN A 42 -33.28 -14.74 -17.04
CA ASN A 42 -33.45 -16.16 -17.32
C ASN A 42 -34.35 -16.44 -18.57
N GLN A 43 -35.24 -15.52 -18.89
CA GLN A 43 -36.16 -15.70 -20.04
C GLN A 43 -35.57 -15.16 -21.36
N TYR A 44 -34.80 -14.09 -21.33
CA TYR A 44 -34.49 -13.33 -22.55
C TYR A 44 -33.00 -13.14 -22.79
N TYR A 45 -32.13 -13.33 -21.78
CA TYR A 45 -30.69 -13.10 -21.98
C TYR A 45 -30.12 -14.19 -22.90
N LEU A 46 -29.27 -13.76 -23.84
CA LEU A 46 -28.79 -14.61 -24.93
C LEU A 46 -27.74 -15.65 -24.53
N LYS A 47 -26.97 -15.36 -23.47
CA LYS A 47 -25.87 -16.21 -23.02
C LYS A 47 -26.23 -16.95 -21.74
N ASP A 48 -25.43 -17.95 -21.42
CA ASP A 48 -25.47 -18.57 -20.10
C ASP A 48 -25.16 -17.55 -19.02
N VAL A 49 -25.79 -17.68 -17.88
CA VAL A 49 -25.72 -16.76 -16.75
C VAL A 49 -25.00 -17.46 -15.60
N ASP A 50 -23.95 -16.85 -15.12
CA ASP A 50 -23.33 -17.21 -13.86
C ASP A 50 -24.09 -16.52 -12.73
N GLN A 51 -24.71 -17.31 -11.87
CA GLN A 51 -25.53 -16.80 -10.77
C GLN A 51 -24.68 -16.20 -9.66
N ASP A 52 -23.47 -16.71 -9.45
CA ASP A 52 -22.54 -16.21 -8.44
C ASP A 52 -22.02 -14.82 -8.86
N GLU A 53 -21.68 -14.64 -10.14
CA GLU A 53 -21.29 -13.31 -10.68
C GLU A 53 -22.43 -12.28 -10.53
N LEU A 54 -23.70 -12.68 -10.78
CA LEU A 54 -24.83 -11.77 -10.59
C LEU A 54 -25.00 -11.37 -9.12
N GLN A 55 -24.80 -12.30 -8.21
CA GLN A 55 -24.90 -12.05 -6.77
C GLN A 55 -23.79 -11.11 -6.30
N GLN A 56 -22.55 -11.33 -6.74
CA GLN A 56 -21.43 -10.42 -6.45
C GLN A 56 -21.73 -9.01 -6.97
N GLY A 57 -22.25 -8.89 -8.19
CA GLY A 57 -22.64 -7.59 -8.76
C GLY A 57 -23.70 -6.84 -7.94
N ILE A 58 -24.57 -7.53 -7.19
CA ILE A 58 -25.52 -6.89 -6.26
C ILE A 58 -24.76 -6.27 -5.06
N TYR A 59 -23.82 -7.00 -4.47
CA TYR A 59 -23.05 -6.52 -3.32
C TYR A 59 -22.18 -5.34 -3.69
N GLU A 60 -21.47 -5.44 -4.81
CA GLU A 60 -20.65 -4.35 -5.36
C GLU A 60 -21.51 -3.12 -5.65
N GLY A 61 -22.65 -3.27 -6.35
CA GLY A 61 -23.56 -2.18 -6.67
C GLY A 61 -24.15 -1.52 -5.43
N TYR A 62 -24.40 -2.30 -4.37
CA TYR A 62 -24.91 -1.76 -3.11
C TYR A 62 -23.91 -0.83 -2.43
N ILE A 63 -22.64 -1.24 -2.35
CA ILE A 63 -21.59 -0.41 -1.78
C ILE A 63 -21.24 0.77 -2.70
N ALA A 64 -21.18 0.57 -4.02
CA ALA A 64 -20.98 1.64 -4.99
C ALA A 64 -22.03 2.74 -4.90
N GLY A 65 -23.25 2.40 -4.45
CA GLY A 65 -24.33 3.37 -4.19
C GLY A 65 -24.02 4.40 -3.10
N LEU A 66 -22.98 4.21 -2.29
CA LEU A 66 -22.49 5.22 -1.34
C LEU A 66 -21.88 6.43 -2.04
N ASN A 67 -21.46 6.32 -3.31
CA ASN A 67 -20.72 7.32 -4.08
C ASN A 67 -19.42 7.77 -3.38
N ASP A 68 -18.81 6.88 -2.62
CA ASP A 68 -17.52 7.07 -1.97
C ASP A 68 -16.47 6.21 -2.70
N PRO A 69 -15.44 6.84 -3.33
CA PRO A 69 -14.45 6.09 -4.11
C PRO A 69 -13.54 5.20 -3.25
N TYR A 70 -13.58 5.35 -1.94
CA TYR A 70 -12.73 4.61 -1.01
C TYR A 70 -13.46 3.44 -0.34
N SER A 71 -14.80 3.41 -0.42
CA SER A 71 -15.62 2.31 0.10
C SER A 71 -15.85 1.27 -0.98
N VAL A 72 -15.41 0.02 -0.72
CA VAL A 72 -15.38 -1.07 -1.71
C VAL A 72 -15.79 -2.38 -1.03
N TYR A 73 -16.60 -3.18 -1.73
CA TYR A 73 -16.80 -4.58 -1.41
C TYR A 73 -15.76 -5.43 -2.16
N TYR A 74 -15.22 -6.43 -1.52
CA TYR A 74 -14.27 -7.39 -2.07
C TYR A 74 -14.86 -8.79 -1.99
N ASP A 75 -14.90 -9.51 -3.11
CA ASP A 75 -15.16 -10.95 -3.14
C ASP A 75 -14.01 -11.75 -2.51
N GLU A 76 -14.06 -13.07 -2.53
CA GLU A 76 -13.05 -13.93 -1.91
C GLU A 76 -11.65 -13.72 -2.52
N GLU A 77 -11.53 -13.63 -3.85
CA GLU A 77 -10.27 -13.46 -4.56
C GLU A 77 -9.69 -12.07 -4.31
N ALA A 78 -10.50 -11.04 -4.44
CA ALA A 78 -10.10 -9.67 -4.18
C ALA A 78 -9.78 -9.45 -2.69
N THR A 79 -10.49 -10.11 -1.76
CA THR A 79 -10.19 -10.08 -0.32
C THR A 79 -8.81 -10.66 -0.04
N LYS A 80 -8.48 -11.81 -0.63
CA LYS A 80 -7.15 -12.42 -0.48
C LYS A 80 -6.05 -11.51 -1.04
N SER A 81 -6.24 -11.00 -2.25
CA SER A 81 -5.28 -10.08 -2.89
C SER A 81 -5.08 -8.80 -2.07
N PHE A 82 -6.17 -8.27 -1.51
CA PHE A 82 -6.13 -7.10 -0.65
C PHE A 82 -5.39 -7.37 0.67
N GLN A 83 -5.58 -8.55 1.28
CA GLN A 83 -4.86 -8.97 2.48
C GLN A 83 -3.35 -9.11 2.21
N GLU A 84 -2.96 -9.81 1.13
CA GLU A 84 -1.55 -9.92 0.71
C GLU A 84 -0.91 -8.54 0.54
N SER A 85 -1.62 -7.60 -0.10
CA SER A 85 -1.14 -6.23 -0.28
C SER A 85 -1.00 -5.48 1.05
N THR A 86 -1.95 -5.62 1.98
CA THR A 86 -1.93 -4.93 3.28
C THR A 86 -0.89 -5.52 4.23
N ASP A 87 -0.72 -6.84 4.19
CA ASP A 87 0.30 -7.53 4.99
C ASP A 87 1.70 -7.22 4.45
N GLY A 88 1.82 -6.88 3.18
CA GLY A 88 3.09 -6.60 2.52
C GLY A 88 3.90 -7.87 2.27
N GLU A 89 3.23 -9.03 2.25
CA GLU A 89 3.86 -10.33 2.03
C GLU A 89 2.95 -11.28 1.23
N TYR A 90 3.56 -12.23 0.55
CA TYR A 90 2.86 -13.27 -0.19
C TYR A 90 3.66 -14.56 -0.24
N ASP A 91 3.00 -15.69 -0.42
CA ASP A 91 3.67 -16.97 -0.63
C ASP A 91 4.04 -17.16 -2.10
N GLY A 92 5.35 -17.24 -2.37
CA GLY A 92 5.88 -17.31 -3.72
C GLY A 92 7.39 -17.51 -3.79
N ILE A 93 8.01 -17.00 -4.84
CA ILE A 93 9.45 -17.21 -5.10
C ILE A 93 10.32 -15.95 -4.99
N GLY A 94 9.74 -14.75 -4.90
CA GLY A 94 10.48 -13.50 -4.77
C GLY A 94 11.11 -13.00 -6.07
N ALA A 95 10.32 -12.93 -7.14
CA ALA A 95 10.73 -12.35 -8.41
C ALA A 95 9.65 -11.42 -8.97
N VAL A 96 10.05 -10.27 -9.51
CA VAL A 96 9.19 -9.34 -10.24
C VAL A 96 9.18 -9.71 -11.71
N MET A 97 7.99 -9.81 -12.28
CA MET A 97 7.80 -10.19 -13.68
C MET A 97 7.10 -9.07 -14.44
N SER A 98 7.52 -8.86 -15.67
CA SER A 98 6.89 -7.93 -16.61
C SER A 98 6.59 -8.60 -17.93
N GLN A 99 5.50 -8.20 -18.57
CA GLN A 99 5.12 -8.74 -19.87
C GLN A 99 5.14 -7.67 -20.95
N ASN A 100 5.82 -7.95 -22.05
CA ASN A 100 5.71 -7.16 -23.26
C ASN A 100 4.38 -7.47 -23.95
N LYS A 101 3.49 -6.48 -24.03
CA LYS A 101 2.12 -6.64 -24.56
C LYS A 101 2.08 -6.98 -26.06
N GLU A 102 3.11 -6.63 -26.83
CA GLU A 102 3.16 -6.89 -28.27
C GLU A 102 3.65 -8.32 -28.58
N THR A 103 4.64 -8.79 -27.82
CA THR A 103 5.27 -10.10 -28.04
C THR A 103 4.74 -11.19 -27.11
N GLY A 104 4.07 -10.83 -26.04
CA GLY A 104 3.63 -11.75 -25.00
C GLY A 104 4.77 -12.35 -24.15
N ILE A 105 6.00 -11.88 -24.35
CA ILE A 105 7.18 -12.35 -23.62
C ILE A 105 7.12 -11.85 -22.18
N ILE A 106 7.31 -12.77 -21.23
CA ILE A 106 7.40 -12.48 -19.80
C ILE A 106 8.88 -12.49 -19.39
N THR A 107 9.34 -11.38 -18.82
CA THR A 107 10.73 -11.20 -18.37
C THR A 107 10.78 -11.04 -16.86
N ILE A 108 11.77 -11.65 -16.22
CA ILE A 108 12.10 -11.43 -14.80
C ILE A 108 12.79 -10.07 -14.72
N SER A 109 12.06 -9.07 -14.24
CA SER A 109 12.57 -7.69 -14.16
C SER A 109 13.49 -7.51 -12.96
N GLN A 110 13.25 -8.26 -11.89
CA GLN A 110 14.05 -8.21 -10.66
C GLN A 110 13.89 -9.52 -9.89
N VAL A 111 14.97 -10.00 -9.30
CA VAL A 111 14.99 -11.08 -8.31
C VAL A 111 15.32 -10.47 -6.96
N TYR A 112 14.52 -10.76 -5.93
CA TYR A 112 14.77 -10.24 -4.59
C TYR A 112 15.95 -10.95 -3.93
N GLU A 113 16.79 -10.19 -3.27
CA GLU A 113 17.94 -10.71 -2.52
C GLU A 113 17.47 -11.68 -1.41
N GLY A 114 18.15 -12.81 -1.27
CA GLY A 114 17.81 -13.85 -0.30
C GLY A 114 16.56 -14.67 -0.64
N SER A 115 15.87 -14.38 -1.74
CA SER A 115 14.62 -15.05 -2.12
C SER A 115 14.85 -16.49 -2.62
N PRO A 116 13.79 -17.34 -2.62
CA PRO A 116 13.81 -18.64 -3.26
C PRO A 116 14.24 -18.62 -4.74
N ALA A 117 13.83 -17.59 -5.47
CA ALA A 117 14.22 -17.42 -6.88
C ALA A 117 15.73 -17.19 -7.02
N GLU A 118 16.33 -16.34 -6.19
CA GLU A 118 17.78 -16.14 -6.17
C GLU A 118 18.53 -17.42 -5.79
N GLN A 119 18.09 -18.08 -4.73
CA GLN A 119 18.69 -19.34 -4.26
C GLN A 119 18.60 -20.44 -5.30
N ALA A 120 17.54 -20.47 -6.10
CA ALA A 120 17.36 -21.40 -7.22
C ALA A 120 18.17 -20.99 -8.47
N GLY A 121 18.87 -19.85 -8.43
CA GLY A 121 19.73 -19.37 -9.52
C GLY A 121 19.02 -18.61 -10.62
N MET A 122 17.79 -18.13 -10.42
CA MET A 122 17.10 -17.18 -11.31
C MET A 122 17.86 -15.84 -11.33
N LYS A 123 17.79 -15.13 -12.43
CA LYS A 123 18.48 -13.85 -12.61
C LYS A 123 17.60 -12.80 -13.26
N ASP A 124 17.93 -11.55 -13.00
CA ASP A 124 17.34 -10.43 -13.72
C ASP A 124 17.56 -10.59 -15.23
N ASN A 125 16.55 -10.22 -16.01
CA ASN A 125 16.48 -10.36 -17.47
C ASN A 125 16.34 -11.79 -18.00
N ASP A 126 16.19 -12.80 -17.15
CA ASP A 126 15.75 -14.11 -17.61
C ASP A 126 14.35 -14.00 -18.24
N ILE A 127 14.12 -14.70 -19.36
CA ILE A 127 12.80 -14.78 -19.98
C ILE A 127 12.11 -16.03 -19.46
N LEU A 128 10.95 -15.90 -18.86
CA LEU A 128 10.15 -17.03 -18.40
C LEU A 128 9.56 -17.75 -19.61
N TYR A 129 9.93 -19.03 -19.78
CA TYR A 129 9.50 -19.84 -20.90
C TYR A 129 8.44 -20.88 -20.51
N LYS A 130 8.65 -21.60 -19.39
CA LYS A 130 7.69 -22.59 -18.89
C LYS A 130 7.48 -22.47 -17.38
N VAL A 131 6.25 -22.75 -16.96
CA VAL A 131 5.88 -23.04 -15.57
C VAL A 131 5.42 -24.50 -15.54
N GLU A 132 6.05 -25.32 -14.71
CA GLU A 132 5.99 -26.77 -14.81
C GLU A 132 6.36 -27.21 -16.25
N ASP A 133 5.53 -27.97 -16.91
CA ASP A 133 5.76 -28.41 -18.30
C ASP A 133 5.03 -27.52 -19.32
N GLU A 134 4.34 -26.47 -18.89
CA GLU A 134 3.48 -25.64 -19.70
C GLU A 134 4.22 -24.38 -20.21
N GLU A 135 4.27 -24.20 -21.54
CA GLU A 135 4.78 -22.98 -22.15
C GLU A 135 3.86 -21.78 -21.87
N VAL A 136 4.46 -20.66 -21.42
CA VAL A 136 3.73 -19.47 -20.94
C VAL A 136 3.85 -18.26 -21.87
N THR A 137 4.59 -18.34 -22.95
CA THR A 137 4.72 -17.25 -23.94
C THR A 137 3.35 -16.89 -24.50
N GLY A 138 2.96 -15.61 -24.38
CA GLY A 138 1.68 -15.11 -24.87
C GLY A 138 0.46 -15.39 -23.98
N LYS A 139 0.66 -16.05 -22.83
CA LYS A 139 -0.39 -16.19 -21.82
C LYS A 139 -0.52 -14.92 -20.98
N ASP A 140 -1.66 -14.74 -20.35
CA ASP A 140 -1.88 -13.62 -19.43
C ASP A 140 -0.93 -13.68 -18.24
N LEU A 141 -0.30 -12.56 -17.89
CA LEU A 141 0.68 -12.49 -16.82
C LEU A 141 0.09 -12.87 -15.46
N THR A 142 -1.14 -12.46 -15.19
CA THR A 142 -1.82 -12.75 -13.90
C THR A 142 -2.05 -14.24 -13.75
N GLU A 143 -2.49 -14.91 -14.84
CA GLU A 143 -2.66 -16.37 -14.85
C GLU A 143 -1.32 -17.08 -14.59
N VAL A 144 -0.25 -16.62 -15.22
CA VAL A 144 1.09 -17.22 -15.04
C VAL A 144 1.61 -17.01 -13.62
N VAL A 145 1.48 -15.80 -13.08
CA VAL A 145 1.89 -15.47 -11.70
C VAL A 145 1.10 -16.30 -10.69
N SER A 146 -0.20 -16.52 -10.90
CA SER A 146 -1.02 -17.35 -10.00
C SER A 146 -0.55 -18.81 -9.92
N LYS A 147 0.03 -19.36 -11.01
CA LYS A 147 0.63 -20.70 -11.02
C LYS A 147 1.99 -20.75 -10.33
N ILE A 148 2.72 -19.64 -10.31
CA ILE A 148 4.03 -19.53 -9.65
C ILE A 148 3.85 -19.32 -8.15
N LYS A 149 2.90 -18.49 -7.73
CA LYS A 149 2.45 -18.38 -6.34
C LYS A 149 1.90 -19.72 -5.86
N GLY A 150 1.84 -19.93 -4.56
CA GLY A 150 1.26 -21.15 -3.96
C GLY A 150 1.76 -21.37 -2.56
N GLU A 151 1.31 -22.43 -1.93
CA GLU A 151 1.56 -22.73 -0.52
C GLU A 151 3.06 -22.78 -0.21
N LYS A 152 3.46 -22.09 0.85
CA LYS A 152 4.82 -22.10 1.40
C LYS A 152 5.35 -23.52 1.60
N GLY A 153 6.59 -23.77 1.22
CA GLY A 153 7.26 -25.05 1.32
C GLY A 153 6.99 -26.01 0.16
N THR A 154 6.19 -25.62 -0.83
CA THR A 154 5.99 -26.39 -2.06
C THR A 154 6.94 -25.92 -3.17
N ASP A 155 7.34 -26.84 -4.06
CA ASP A 155 8.23 -26.52 -5.16
C ASP A 155 7.44 -26.05 -6.40
N VAL A 156 8.05 -25.16 -7.20
CA VAL A 156 7.63 -24.83 -8.54
C VAL A 156 8.80 -25.00 -9.50
N ASN A 157 8.55 -25.72 -10.60
CA ASN A 157 9.54 -25.93 -11.65
C ASN A 157 9.35 -24.91 -12.77
N LEU A 158 10.40 -24.20 -13.08
CA LEU A 158 10.40 -23.15 -14.09
C LEU A 158 11.47 -23.46 -15.15
N THR A 159 11.22 -23.07 -16.38
CA THR A 159 12.25 -23.00 -17.40
C THR A 159 12.38 -21.55 -17.86
N VAL A 160 13.58 -21.01 -17.79
CA VAL A 160 13.88 -19.68 -18.25
C VAL A 160 14.82 -19.74 -19.47
N LEU A 161 14.75 -18.74 -20.35
CA LEU A 161 15.70 -18.53 -21.43
C LEU A 161 16.66 -17.43 -21.00
N ARG A 162 17.95 -17.74 -20.97
CA ARG A 162 19.01 -16.85 -20.46
C ARG A 162 19.98 -16.43 -21.54
N GLY A 163 20.37 -15.15 -21.48
CA GLY A 163 21.37 -14.58 -22.38
C GLY A 163 20.90 -14.40 -23.84
N ASP A 164 21.79 -13.91 -24.68
CA ASP A 164 21.49 -13.62 -26.08
C ASP A 164 21.22 -14.91 -26.90
N ASP A 165 21.86 -16.01 -26.51
CA ASP A 165 21.69 -17.32 -27.11
C ASP A 165 20.41 -18.03 -26.71
N ARG A 166 19.65 -17.47 -25.73
CA ARG A 166 18.41 -18.03 -25.18
C ARG A 166 18.57 -19.48 -24.69
N GLU A 167 19.62 -19.74 -23.94
CA GLU A 167 19.86 -21.05 -23.36
C GLU A 167 18.74 -21.40 -22.38
N GLU A 168 18.14 -22.59 -22.53
CA GLU A 168 17.14 -23.08 -21.58
C GLU A 168 17.82 -23.47 -20.27
N VAL A 169 17.40 -22.83 -19.17
CA VAL A 169 17.86 -23.11 -17.81
C VAL A 169 16.67 -23.56 -16.97
N ALA A 170 16.77 -24.76 -16.43
CA ALA A 170 15.79 -25.27 -15.47
C ALA A 170 16.06 -24.67 -14.07
N VAL A 171 15.01 -24.17 -13.44
CA VAL A 171 15.03 -23.54 -12.13
C VAL A 171 13.92 -24.17 -11.28
N THR A 172 14.27 -24.79 -10.16
CA THR A 172 13.29 -25.28 -9.19
C THR A 172 13.40 -24.42 -7.93
N ALA A 173 12.33 -23.67 -7.63
CA ALA A 173 12.27 -22.81 -6.45
C ALA A 173 11.26 -23.36 -5.46
N THR A 174 11.65 -23.46 -4.18
CA THR A 174 10.75 -23.80 -3.09
C THR A 174 10.08 -22.52 -2.59
N ARG A 175 8.75 -22.43 -2.70
CA ARG A 175 7.99 -21.24 -2.28
C ARG A 175 8.20 -20.94 -0.80
N ASP A 176 8.30 -19.67 -0.48
CA ASP A 176 8.38 -19.16 0.87
C ASP A 176 7.52 -17.90 1.00
N THR A 177 7.30 -17.45 2.21
CA THR A 177 6.71 -16.11 2.45
C THR A 177 7.72 -15.05 2.05
N ILE A 178 7.33 -14.21 1.12
CA ILE A 178 8.16 -13.14 0.53
C ILE A 178 7.61 -11.81 1.00
N GLU A 179 8.43 -11.02 1.68
CA GLU A 179 8.10 -9.63 1.99
C GLU A 179 8.32 -8.73 0.78
N TYR A 180 7.37 -7.83 0.51
CA TYR A 180 7.61 -6.75 -0.46
C TYR A 180 8.61 -5.73 0.12
N PRO A 181 9.65 -5.32 -0.64
CA PRO A 181 10.58 -4.30 -0.20
C PRO A 181 9.91 -2.92 -0.25
N THR A 182 9.28 -2.52 0.85
CA THR A 182 8.61 -1.21 0.98
C THR A 182 9.56 -0.10 1.42
N VAL A 183 10.75 -0.46 1.93
CA VAL A 183 11.78 0.49 2.35
C VAL A 183 13.07 0.23 1.63
N SER A 184 13.69 1.28 1.13
CA SER A 184 15.07 1.26 0.62
C SER A 184 15.88 2.40 1.21
N SER A 185 17.16 2.19 1.43
CA SER A 185 18.05 3.20 2.01
C SER A 185 19.43 3.19 1.40
N LYS A 186 20.08 4.34 1.44
CA LYS A 186 21.49 4.50 1.09
C LYS A 186 22.11 5.69 1.82
N MET A 187 23.39 5.56 2.15
CA MET A 187 24.18 6.70 2.62
C MET A 187 24.58 7.55 1.42
N LEU A 188 24.24 8.83 1.47
CA LEU A 188 24.67 9.85 0.53
C LEU A 188 25.95 10.54 1.05
N ASP A 189 26.51 11.45 0.21
CA ASP A 189 27.63 12.28 0.61
C ASP A 189 27.31 13.12 1.86
N ASN A 190 28.36 13.53 2.58
CA ASN A 190 28.28 14.37 3.78
C ASN A 190 27.54 13.74 4.98
N GLY A 191 27.35 12.43 4.99
CA GLY A 191 26.71 11.72 6.09
C GLY A 191 25.18 11.91 6.10
N ILE A 192 24.58 12.13 4.95
CA ILE A 192 23.13 12.22 4.80
C ILE A 192 22.59 10.82 4.47
N GLY A 193 21.69 10.31 5.31
CA GLY A 193 20.92 9.11 5.03
C GLY A 193 19.76 9.44 4.10
N TYR A 194 19.62 8.67 3.02
CA TYR A 194 18.41 8.67 2.18
C TYR A 194 17.61 7.41 2.49
N LEU A 195 16.35 7.59 2.84
CA LEU A 195 15.41 6.52 3.18
C LEU A 195 14.11 6.74 2.40
N ARG A 196 13.78 5.81 1.52
CA ARG A 196 12.54 5.85 0.74
C ARG A 196 11.56 4.83 1.27
N ILE A 197 10.32 5.26 1.49
CA ILE A 197 9.19 4.40 1.86
C ILE A 197 8.20 4.46 0.70
N THR A 198 7.89 3.32 0.09
CA THR A 198 6.99 3.25 -1.06
C THR A 198 5.55 2.98 -0.67
N GLU A 199 5.31 2.35 0.49
CA GLU A 199 4.00 2.03 1.05
C GLU A 199 4.12 1.78 2.56
N PHE A 200 2.99 1.85 3.31
CA PHE A 200 2.96 1.58 4.75
C PHE A 200 2.19 0.28 5.04
N ASP A 201 2.81 -0.86 4.72
CA ASP A 201 2.29 -2.19 4.97
C ASP A 201 2.78 -2.75 6.30
N SER A 202 2.29 -3.92 6.70
CA SER A 202 2.64 -4.52 7.98
C SER A 202 4.14 -4.76 8.16
N VAL A 203 4.87 -5.04 7.08
CA VAL A 203 6.34 -5.26 7.07
C VAL A 203 7.16 -3.96 7.12
N THR A 204 6.56 -2.82 6.78
CA THR A 204 7.28 -1.55 6.57
C THR A 204 7.96 -1.04 7.83
N TYR A 205 7.35 -1.23 9.02
CA TYR A 205 7.95 -0.76 10.27
C TYR A 205 9.30 -1.44 10.56
N ASP A 206 9.36 -2.76 10.43
CA ASP A 206 10.60 -3.51 10.69
C ASP A 206 11.66 -3.20 9.63
N GLN A 207 11.28 -3.07 8.37
CA GLN A 207 12.17 -2.64 7.29
C GLN A 207 12.70 -1.22 7.52
N TYR A 208 11.84 -0.27 7.94
CA TYR A 208 12.24 1.08 8.32
C TYR A 208 13.26 1.06 9.46
N LYS A 209 12.98 0.32 10.53
CA LYS A 209 13.84 0.24 11.71
C LYS A 209 15.22 -0.32 11.37
N ASN A 210 15.28 -1.36 10.55
CA ASN A 210 16.53 -1.94 10.06
C ASN A 210 17.31 -0.92 9.21
N ALA A 211 16.67 -0.30 8.23
CA ALA A 211 17.27 0.70 7.36
C ALA A 211 17.79 1.93 8.13
N TYR A 212 17.01 2.43 9.08
CA TYR A 212 17.43 3.54 9.95
C TYR A 212 18.65 3.17 10.80
N ASN A 213 18.63 1.98 11.43
CA ASN A 213 19.74 1.52 12.25
C ASN A 213 21.02 1.32 11.42
N ASP A 214 20.92 0.80 10.21
CA ASP A 214 22.06 0.66 9.30
C ASP A 214 22.66 2.00 8.92
N LEU A 215 21.83 2.98 8.56
CA LEU A 215 22.30 4.36 8.28
C LEU A 215 22.93 5.00 9.52
N LYS A 216 22.35 4.82 10.69
CA LYS A 216 22.89 5.31 11.97
C LYS A 216 24.25 4.70 12.27
N ASN A 217 24.42 3.38 12.07
CA ASN A 217 25.68 2.67 12.27
C ASN A 217 26.77 3.14 11.28
N GLN A 218 26.37 3.59 10.09
CA GLN A 218 27.26 4.22 9.11
C GLN A 218 27.63 5.67 9.45
N GLY A 219 27.06 6.24 10.53
CA GLY A 219 27.38 7.60 10.99
C GLY A 219 26.52 8.69 10.35
N MET A 220 25.27 8.39 10.05
CA MET A 220 24.28 9.35 9.55
C MET A 220 24.16 10.57 10.49
N LYS A 221 24.15 11.76 9.90
CA LYS A 221 24.06 13.04 10.62
C LYS A 221 22.80 13.84 10.29
N GLY A 222 22.09 13.47 9.23
CA GLY A 222 20.82 14.03 8.81
C GLY A 222 20.15 13.08 7.84
N MET A 223 18.83 13.17 7.67
CA MET A 223 18.05 12.20 6.92
C MET A 223 17.11 12.87 5.92
N VAL A 224 17.06 12.33 4.71
CA VAL A 224 16.01 12.61 3.73
C VAL A 224 15.07 11.42 3.70
N VAL A 225 13.79 11.63 4.04
CA VAL A 225 12.74 10.63 3.90
C VAL A 225 11.98 10.89 2.60
N ASP A 226 11.97 9.95 1.68
CA ASP A 226 11.28 10.10 0.39
C ASP A 226 9.95 9.33 0.38
N LEU A 227 8.86 10.09 0.39
CA LEU A 227 7.48 9.59 0.31
C LEU A 227 6.83 9.90 -1.05
N ARG A 228 7.61 10.31 -2.04
CA ARG A 228 7.05 10.57 -3.37
C ARG A 228 6.44 9.31 -3.97
N SER A 229 5.24 9.46 -4.51
CA SER A 229 4.45 8.37 -5.09
C SER A 229 4.09 7.25 -4.10
N ASN A 230 4.12 7.52 -2.81
CA ASN A 230 3.64 6.62 -1.78
C ASN A 230 2.14 6.91 -1.52
N PRO A 231 1.21 5.99 -1.86
CA PRO A 231 -0.24 6.20 -1.73
C PRO A 231 -0.73 6.13 -0.27
N GLY A 232 0.15 5.81 0.66
CA GLY A 232 -0.17 5.62 2.08
C GLY A 232 -0.10 4.17 2.50
N GLY A 233 -1.12 3.71 3.20
CA GLY A 233 -1.23 2.36 3.77
C GLY A 233 -1.81 2.42 5.19
N SER A 234 -1.26 1.60 6.09
CA SER A 234 -1.76 1.42 7.44
C SER A 234 -1.51 2.63 8.35
N LEU A 235 -2.59 3.15 8.95
CA LEU A 235 -2.53 4.19 9.98
C LEU A 235 -1.68 3.74 11.18
N SER A 236 -1.81 2.49 11.60
CA SER A 236 -1.06 1.97 12.74
C SER A 236 0.45 1.87 12.46
N ILE A 237 0.84 1.56 11.23
CA ILE A 237 2.25 1.45 10.82
C ILE A 237 2.90 2.83 10.75
N VAL A 238 2.25 3.80 10.11
CA VAL A 238 2.81 5.17 10.07
C VAL A 238 2.91 5.77 11.47
N CYS A 239 1.94 5.50 12.36
CA CYS A 239 2.02 5.95 13.75
C CYS A 239 3.17 5.29 14.51
N LYS A 240 3.43 3.99 14.32
CA LYS A 240 4.60 3.32 14.91
C LYS A 240 5.94 3.92 14.43
N ILE A 241 6.04 4.25 13.15
CA ILE A 241 7.25 4.89 12.62
C ILE A 241 7.41 6.30 13.19
N LEU A 242 6.32 7.06 13.28
CA LEU A 242 6.34 8.41 13.83
C LEU A 242 6.60 8.43 15.34
N ASP A 243 6.19 7.41 16.08
CA ASP A 243 6.52 7.23 17.49
C ASP A 243 8.03 7.11 17.75
N GLU A 244 8.78 6.48 16.82
CA GLU A 244 10.26 6.44 16.87
C GLU A 244 10.91 7.80 16.57
N ILE A 245 10.16 8.76 15.99
CA ILE A 245 10.72 10.03 15.48
C ILE A 245 10.33 11.22 16.36
N LEU A 246 9.07 11.28 16.78
CA LEU A 246 8.46 12.44 17.43
C LEU A 246 8.77 12.49 18.93
N PRO A 247 8.78 13.67 19.56
CA PRO A 247 8.68 13.77 21.01
C PRO A 247 7.29 13.29 21.47
N GLU A 248 7.13 13.08 22.79
CA GLU A 248 5.82 12.77 23.37
C GLU A 248 4.76 13.78 22.91
N GLY A 249 3.67 13.26 22.35
CA GLY A 249 2.55 14.09 21.92
C GLY A 249 1.58 13.41 20.97
N LYS A 250 0.69 14.20 20.40
CA LYS A 250 -0.30 13.73 19.43
C LYS A 250 0.32 13.63 18.04
N ILE A 251 0.23 12.47 17.41
CA ILE A 251 0.65 12.26 16.01
C ILE A 251 -0.44 12.74 15.06
N VAL A 252 -1.65 12.22 15.26
CA VAL A 252 -2.83 12.44 14.42
C VAL A 252 -4.06 12.15 15.28
N TYR A 253 -5.21 12.71 14.95
CA TYR A 253 -6.47 12.26 15.52
C TYR A 253 -7.51 12.02 14.43
N THR A 254 -8.44 11.10 14.71
CA THR A 254 -9.57 10.81 13.83
C THR A 254 -10.87 11.31 14.43
N GLN A 255 -11.86 11.61 13.59
CA GLN A 255 -13.19 12.01 14.02
C GLN A 255 -14.24 11.23 13.21
N ASP A 256 -15.09 10.47 13.92
CA ASP A 256 -16.18 9.70 13.30
C ASP A 256 -17.38 10.59 12.93
N LYS A 257 -18.39 9.97 12.28
CA LYS A 257 -19.63 10.64 11.88
C LYS A 257 -20.44 11.25 13.03
N ASN A 258 -20.18 10.87 14.28
CA ASN A 258 -20.85 11.38 15.47
C ASN A 258 -20.01 12.46 16.19
N GLY A 259 -18.86 12.82 15.64
CA GLY A 259 -17.91 13.76 16.22
C GLY A 259 -17.05 13.18 17.35
N LYS A 260 -17.03 11.86 17.53
CA LYS A 260 -16.14 11.21 18.48
C LYS A 260 -14.72 11.23 17.94
N GLU A 261 -13.80 11.74 18.74
CA GLU A 261 -12.38 11.78 18.42
C GLU A 261 -11.64 10.58 19.03
N GLU A 262 -10.59 10.15 18.33
CA GLU A 262 -9.62 9.16 18.77
C GLU A 262 -8.22 9.66 18.45
N ASP A 263 -7.39 9.79 19.49
CA ASP A 263 -6.02 10.30 19.39
C ASP A 263 -5.04 9.14 19.20
N PHE A 264 -4.06 9.33 18.31
CA PHE A 264 -2.87 8.51 18.15
C PHE A 264 -1.68 9.33 18.64
N THR A 265 -0.89 8.78 19.56
CA THR A 265 0.16 9.53 20.25
C THR A 265 1.51 8.83 20.14
N SER A 266 2.57 9.62 20.22
CA SER A 266 3.95 9.20 20.45
C SER A 266 4.28 9.25 21.94
N ASP A 267 5.29 8.49 22.36
CA ASP A 267 5.80 8.46 23.72
C ASP A 267 7.11 9.27 23.89
N GLU A 268 7.71 9.23 25.08
CA GLU A 268 8.97 9.91 25.38
C GLU A 268 10.22 9.00 25.25
N GLU A 269 10.02 7.70 24.94
CA GLU A 269 11.11 6.72 24.95
C GLU A 269 11.98 6.82 23.69
N HIS A 270 11.39 7.31 22.61
CA HIS A 270 12.03 7.41 21.29
C HIS A 270 11.95 8.84 20.77
N GLN A 271 13.01 9.34 20.25
CA GLN A 271 13.05 10.59 19.50
C GLN A 271 14.29 10.61 18.62
N ILE A 272 14.14 11.06 17.39
CA ILE A 272 15.27 11.27 16.49
C ILE A 272 15.78 12.72 16.65
N ASP A 273 17.04 12.86 17.09
CA ASP A 273 17.70 14.16 17.31
C ASP A 273 18.55 14.63 16.11
N ILE A 274 18.33 14.09 14.92
CA ILE A 274 19.05 14.54 13.70
C ILE A 274 18.11 15.32 12.80
N PRO A 275 18.62 16.36 12.11
CA PRO A 275 17.85 17.11 11.12
C PRO A 275 17.30 16.18 10.02
N MET A 276 16.08 16.48 9.54
CA MET A 276 15.49 15.74 8.44
C MET A 276 14.75 16.63 7.45
N THR A 277 14.59 16.12 6.23
CA THR A 277 13.67 16.66 5.24
C THR A 277 12.80 15.54 4.70
N VAL A 278 11.57 15.87 4.31
CA VAL A 278 10.62 14.90 3.75
C VAL A 278 10.27 15.30 2.33
N LEU A 279 10.53 14.40 1.37
CA LEU A 279 10.16 14.58 -0.03
C LEU A 279 8.74 14.06 -0.27
N VAL A 280 7.92 14.90 -0.88
CA VAL A 280 6.53 14.57 -1.23
C VAL A 280 6.18 15.00 -2.65
N ASN A 281 5.15 14.37 -3.23
CA ASN A 281 4.56 14.82 -4.49
C ASN A 281 3.03 14.63 -4.49
N GLN A 282 2.37 14.97 -5.60
CA GLN A 282 0.93 14.88 -5.77
C GLN A 282 0.34 13.47 -5.64
N TYR A 283 1.16 12.44 -5.55
CA TYR A 283 0.78 11.04 -5.32
C TYR A 283 1.09 10.57 -3.89
N SER A 284 1.72 11.41 -3.07
CA SER A 284 1.87 11.16 -1.63
C SER A 284 0.51 11.36 -0.97
N ALA A 285 -0.07 10.29 -0.40
CA ALA A 285 -1.46 10.31 0.09
C ALA A 285 -1.62 9.62 1.44
N SER A 286 -2.70 9.96 2.17
CA SER A 286 -3.13 9.23 3.38
C SER A 286 -2.03 9.14 4.45
N ALA A 287 -1.51 7.94 4.77
CA ALA A 287 -0.43 7.74 5.75
C ALA A 287 0.82 8.58 5.45
N SER A 288 1.15 8.80 4.16
CA SER A 288 2.24 9.72 3.77
C SER A 288 1.96 11.16 4.16
N GLU A 289 0.69 11.59 4.12
CA GLU A 289 0.28 12.93 4.53
C GLU A 289 0.24 13.06 6.05
N ILE A 290 -0.08 11.98 6.76
CA ILE A 290 0.05 11.92 8.24
C ILE A 290 1.53 12.07 8.61
N PHE A 291 2.42 11.35 7.94
CA PHE A 291 3.87 11.46 8.19
C PHE A 291 4.37 12.89 7.94
N ALA A 292 4.13 13.44 6.76
CA ALA A 292 4.57 14.78 6.40
C ALA A 292 3.96 15.85 7.32
N GLY A 293 2.64 15.75 7.60
CA GLY A 293 1.94 16.67 8.48
C GLY A 293 2.44 16.64 9.93
N ALA A 294 2.80 15.45 10.45
CA ALA A 294 3.37 15.34 11.77
C ALA A 294 4.76 15.98 11.86
N ILE A 295 5.65 15.71 10.89
CA ILE A 295 6.98 16.35 10.84
C ILE A 295 6.86 17.88 10.75
N GLN A 296 5.93 18.39 9.93
CA GLN A 296 5.67 19.82 9.80
C GLN A 296 5.07 20.42 11.07
N ASP A 297 4.11 19.75 11.70
CA ASP A 297 3.44 20.22 12.91
C ASP A 297 4.41 20.32 14.12
N TYR A 298 5.40 19.45 14.18
CA TYR A 298 6.42 19.46 15.24
C TYR A 298 7.67 20.28 14.91
N ASP A 299 7.73 20.90 13.71
CA ASP A 299 8.89 21.65 13.24
C ASP A 299 10.19 20.82 13.25
N LEU A 300 10.10 19.51 12.97
CA LEU A 300 11.26 18.57 13.00
C LEU A 300 12.00 18.51 11.66
N GLY A 301 11.47 19.12 10.63
CA GLY A 301 12.10 19.15 9.32
C GLY A 301 11.23 19.77 8.26
N ALA A 302 11.84 20.17 7.15
CA ALA A 302 11.13 20.80 6.05
C ALA A 302 10.50 19.77 5.10
N ILE A 303 9.28 20.02 4.67
CA ILE A 303 8.59 19.28 3.61
C ILE A 303 8.97 19.89 2.27
N VAL A 304 9.54 19.08 1.37
CA VAL A 304 10.08 19.52 0.08
C VAL A 304 9.35 18.80 -1.07
N GLY A 305 8.96 19.52 -2.10
CA GLY A 305 8.33 18.92 -3.28
C GLY A 305 7.09 19.66 -3.75
N THR A 306 6.02 18.94 -4.06
CA THR A 306 4.74 19.50 -4.51
C THR A 306 3.62 19.18 -3.54
N GLN A 307 2.49 19.91 -3.68
CA GLN A 307 1.27 19.64 -2.91
C GLN A 307 0.91 18.16 -2.94
N THR A 308 0.60 17.59 -1.78
CA THR A 308 0.19 16.18 -1.67
C THR A 308 -1.26 15.95 -2.13
N TYR A 309 -1.69 14.70 -2.16
CA TYR A 309 -2.96 14.28 -2.78
C TYR A 309 -4.21 14.84 -2.10
N GLY A 310 -4.25 14.89 -0.76
CA GLY A 310 -5.41 15.34 -0.01
C GLY A 310 -6.41 14.23 0.34
N LYS A 311 -5.94 13.03 0.72
CA LYS A 311 -6.80 11.97 1.24
C LYS A 311 -6.88 12.05 2.75
N GLY A 312 -7.85 12.79 3.28
CA GLY A 312 -8.06 13.02 4.72
C GLY A 312 -9.09 12.10 5.39
N VAL A 313 -9.29 10.89 4.87
CA VAL A 313 -10.29 9.93 5.37
C VAL A 313 -9.69 8.58 5.72
N VAL A 314 -10.26 7.94 6.73
CA VAL A 314 -9.86 6.63 7.25
C VAL A 314 -10.87 5.57 6.84
N GLN A 315 -10.39 4.45 6.33
CA GLN A 315 -11.20 3.29 6.04
C GLN A 315 -10.98 2.22 7.11
N GLN A 316 -12.05 1.47 7.38
CA GLN A 316 -12.02 0.25 8.18
C GLN A 316 -12.49 -0.93 7.34
N ILE A 317 -11.84 -2.07 7.54
CA ILE A 317 -12.18 -3.33 6.88
C ILE A 317 -13.07 -4.13 7.82
N PHE A 318 -14.17 -4.62 7.27
CA PHE A 318 -15.12 -5.46 7.97
C PHE A 318 -15.15 -6.82 7.28
N ASP A 319 -14.65 -7.85 7.95
CA ASP A 319 -14.72 -9.24 7.51
C ASP A 319 -16.16 -9.74 7.65
N LEU A 320 -16.76 -10.21 6.55
CA LEU A 320 -18.13 -10.70 6.51
C LEU A 320 -18.28 -12.16 6.93
N LYS A 321 -17.15 -12.84 7.23
CA LYS A 321 -17.11 -14.23 7.74
C LYS A 321 -17.51 -15.32 6.73
N ASP A 322 -17.47 -14.98 5.47
CA ASP A 322 -17.74 -15.87 4.33
C ASP A 322 -16.62 -15.85 3.28
N GLY A 323 -15.43 -15.32 3.66
CA GLY A 323 -14.29 -15.14 2.76
C GLY A 323 -14.25 -13.76 2.09
N THR A 324 -15.33 -12.99 2.19
CA THR A 324 -15.45 -11.65 1.60
C THR A 324 -15.24 -10.56 2.65
N CYS A 325 -14.96 -9.32 2.22
CA CYS A 325 -14.88 -8.18 3.13
C CYS A 325 -15.44 -6.90 2.51
N VAL A 326 -15.72 -5.94 3.37
CA VAL A 326 -16.06 -4.58 2.94
C VAL A 326 -15.13 -3.57 3.60
N LYS A 327 -14.56 -2.68 2.78
CA LYS A 327 -13.81 -1.53 3.22
C LYS A 327 -14.72 -0.31 3.19
N LEU A 328 -14.92 0.35 4.33
CA LEU A 328 -15.78 1.53 4.46
C LEU A 328 -15.03 2.72 5.02
N THR A 329 -15.29 3.90 4.49
CA THR A 329 -14.87 5.16 5.09
C THR A 329 -15.68 5.40 6.36
N ILE A 330 -14.98 5.50 7.49
CA ILE A 330 -15.59 5.59 8.81
C ILE A 330 -15.31 6.89 9.56
N ALA A 331 -14.21 7.58 9.23
CA ALA A 331 -13.77 8.77 9.91
C ALA A 331 -12.98 9.70 8.98
N LYS A 332 -12.84 10.96 9.39
CA LYS A 332 -11.81 11.88 8.90
C LYS A 332 -10.62 11.84 9.84
N TYR A 333 -9.45 12.25 9.35
CA TYR A 333 -8.30 12.48 10.21
C TYR A 333 -7.77 13.92 10.05
N PHE A 334 -7.12 14.37 11.11
CA PHE A 334 -6.58 15.71 11.24
C PHE A 334 -5.16 15.63 11.78
N THR A 335 -4.28 16.53 11.36
CA THR A 335 -2.92 16.59 11.91
C THR A 335 -2.95 16.93 13.40
N ALA A 336 -1.81 16.80 14.09
CA ALA A 336 -1.68 17.11 15.53
C ALA A 336 -2.19 18.52 15.88
N LYS A 337 -1.93 19.52 15.01
CA LYS A 337 -2.42 20.91 15.14
C LYS A 337 -3.86 21.12 14.63
N GLY A 338 -4.55 20.08 14.19
CA GLY A 338 -5.95 20.14 13.76
C GLY A 338 -6.17 20.56 12.32
N GLN A 339 -5.17 20.45 11.46
CA GLN A 339 -5.33 20.74 10.04
C GLN A 339 -6.17 19.64 9.37
N ASP A 340 -7.28 20.03 8.73
CA ASP A 340 -8.06 19.17 7.84
C ASP A 340 -7.36 19.12 6.47
N ILE A 341 -6.87 17.94 6.09
CA ILE A 341 -6.16 17.73 4.83
C ILE A 341 -7.05 17.13 3.73
N ASP A 342 -8.30 16.78 4.05
CA ASP A 342 -9.25 16.20 3.10
C ASP A 342 -9.55 17.15 1.95
N GLY A 343 -9.24 16.73 0.72
CA GLY A 343 -9.32 17.55 -0.50
C GLY A 343 -8.30 18.70 -0.59
N LYS A 344 -7.36 18.82 0.37
CA LYS A 344 -6.37 19.91 0.42
C LYS A 344 -4.93 19.39 0.35
N GLY A 345 -4.62 18.33 1.09
CA GLY A 345 -3.28 17.81 1.25
C GLY A 345 -2.37 18.64 2.15
N ILE A 346 -1.10 18.26 2.20
CA ILE A 346 -0.02 18.97 2.88
C ILE A 346 0.68 19.87 1.89
N THR A 347 0.80 21.16 2.23
CA THR A 347 1.55 22.13 1.44
C THR A 347 3.03 22.06 1.81
N PRO A 348 3.96 21.84 0.86
CA PRO A 348 5.36 21.77 1.18
C PRO A 348 5.90 23.14 1.64
N ASP A 349 6.86 23.11 2.57
CA ASP A 349 7.56 24.32 3.03
C ASP A 349 8.50 24.86 1.94
N VAL A 350 9.06 23.95 1.16
CA VAL A 350 9.92 24.25 0.00
C VAL A 350 9.26 23.67 -1.26
N ALA A 351 8.49 24.47 -1.95
CA ALA A 351 7.82 24.05 -3.18
C ALA A 351 8.81 23.95 -4.36
N ILE A 352 8.83 22.79 -4.99
CA ILE A 352 9.68 22.54 -6.18
C ILE A 352 9.04 21.45 -7.05
N ASP A 353 8.82 21.78 -8.32
CA ASP A 353 8.35 20.81 -9.32
C ASP A 353 9.46 19.89 -9.77
N TYR A 354 9.15 18.63 -10.05
CA TYR A 354 10.10 17.71 -10.66
C TYR A 354 10.41 18.16 -12.09
N GLN A 355 11.71 18.21 -12.40
CA GLN A 355 12.20 18.52 -13.74
C GLN A 355 13.17 17.44 -14.17
N ALA A 356 12.78 16.66 -15.18
CA ALA A 356 13.70 15.71 -15.80
C ALA A 356 14.85 16.46 -16.53
N ASP A 357 16.07 16.01 -16.32
CA ASP A 357 17.22 16.46 -17.10
C ASP A 357 17.46 15.48 -18.24
N GLU A 358 17.21 15.92 -19.48
CA GLU A 358 17.39 15.08 -20.67
C GLU A 358 18.86 14.64 -20.89
N ASN A 359 19.81 15.38 -20.34
CA ASN A 359 21.23 15.08 -20.46
C ASN A 359 21.77 14.23 -19.30
N ASN A 360 21.03 14.16 -18.19
CA ASN A 360 21.34 13.34 -17.05
C ASN A 360 20.06 12.75 -16.43
N PRO A 361 19.58 11.61 -16.96
CA PRO A 361 18.34 10.98 -16.49
C PRO A 361 18.36 10.58 -15.00
N GLU A 362 19.53 10.48 -14.39
CA GLU A 362 19.69 10.18 -12.96
C GLU A 362 19.62 11.43 -12.07
N ALA A 363 19.58 12.62 -12.65
CA ALA A 363 19.47 13.86 -11.91
C ALA A 363 18.07 14.02 -11.31
N ASP A 364 18.02 14.26 -10.01
CA ASP A 364 16.79 14.52 -9.27
C ASP A 364 16.86 15.89 -8.60
N ASN A 365 16.25 16.88 -9.25
CA ASN A 365 16.26 18.25 -8.77
C ASN A 365 15.53 18.43 -7.43
N GLN A 366 14.50 17.62 -7.15
CA GLN A 366 13.79 17.65 -5.87
C GLN A 366 14.64 17.05 -4.74
N LEU A 367 15.30 15.90 -4.99
CA LEU A 367 16.23 15.32 -4.03
C LEU A 367 17.40 16.26 -3.74
N ASN A 368 17.97 16.88 -4.78
CA ASN A 368 19.03 17.86 -4.61
C ASN A 368 18.59 19.05 -3.74
N LYS A 369 17.34 19.52 -3.93
CA LYS A 369 16.78 20.60 -3.11
C LYS A 369 16.53 20.18 -1.66
N ALA A 370 16.07 18.96 -1.42
CA ALA A 370 15.90 18.42 -0.08
C ALA A 370 17.26 18.32 0.65
N ILE A 371 18.31 17.85 -0.04
CA ILE A 371 19.67 17.79 0.50
C ILE A 371 20.20 19.21 0.82
N GLU A 372 20.03 20.18 -0.08
CA GLU A 372 20.44 21.58 0.14
C GLU A 372 19.73 22.16 1.38
N THR A 373 18.42 21.95 1.50
CA THR A 373 17.62 22.42 2.64
C THR A 373 18.12 21.80 3.94
N LEU A 374 18.31 20.46 3.97
CA LEU A 374 18.81 19.72 5.12
C LEU A 374 20.20 20.21 5.56
N GLN A 375 21.10 20.45 4.61
CA GLN A 375 22.46 20.97 4.91
C GLN A 375 22.45 22.36 5.56
N GLY A 376 21.43 23.17 5.25
CA GLY A 376 21.20 24.45 5.92
C GLY A 376 20.84 24.30 7.41
N GLU A 377 20.16 23.22 7.78
CA GLU A 377 19.76 22.90 9.16
C GLU A 377 20.86 22.19 9.96
N MET A 378 21.82 21.56 9.27
CA MET A 378 22.97 20.86 9.87
C MET A 378 24.12 21.79 10.31
N GLN A 379 24.07 23.08 9.97
CA GLN A 379 25.08 24.09 10.30
C GLN A 379 24.76 24.81 11.61
#